data_8ca47280e99b3605f5e44dceb21859ae
#
_entry.id   8ca47280e99b3605f5e44dceb21859ae
#
_cell.length_a   1.000
_cell.length_b   1.000
_cell.length_c   1.000
_cell.angle_alpha   90.00
_cell.angle_beta   90.00
_cell.angle_gamma   90.00
#
_symmetry.space_group_name_H-M   'P 1'
#
loop_
_entity.id
_entity.type
_entity.pdbx_description
1 polymer ?
#
loop_
_entity_poly.entity_id
_entity_poly.type
_entity_poly.pdbx_seq_one_letter_code
_entity_poly.pdbx_strand_id
1 'polypeptide(L)'
;MKLNTLYYAFVSFTFLSVSCSENLDEKSTENPVTEVLVADPLHGLRAVNLNEHELDIQIYIPEKYFDDEDGYPRFIQPIVTHNLGEAKWEITLPGKSRWHLVIEENVDDSTTIKDELDRLKSFDFFSYNIVEQTDSSLVYTKSLNVENTTLDSLEMVKNAYYHFLCKRKINGFNLTFKSAEMKDFRKPTVDQMLTGAKFAF
;
A
#
# COMPACT_ATOMS: atom_id res chain seq x y z
N MET A 1 -8.93 -57.22 -29.13
CA MET A 1 -7.77 -57.53 -29.99
C MET A 1 -7.51 -56.38 -30.93
N LYS A 2 -6.52 -55.53 -30.65
CA LYS A 2 -5.61 -54.86 -31.58
C LYS A 2 -4.67 -53.99 -30.75
N LEU A 3 -3.43 -54.42 -30.70
CA LEU A 3 -2.25 -53.71 -30.22
C LEU A 3 -2.01 -52.53 -31.13
N ASN A 4 -1.64 -51.36 -30.57
CA ASN A 4 -0.93 -50.35 -31.30
C ASN A 4 0.28 -49.89 -30.53
N THR A 5 1.36 -50.09 -31.14
CA THR A 5 2.76 -50.01 -30.85
C THR A 5 3.22 -48.57 -30.51
N LEU A 6 3.95 -48.49 -29.41
CA LEU A 6 4.71 -47.30 -28.97
C LEU A 6 5.96 -47.15 -29.83
N TYR A 7 6.18 -45.95 -30.40
CA TYR A 7 7.49 -45.52 -30.99
C TYR A 7 8.20 -44.60 -30.03
N TYR A 8 9.29 -45.11 -29.49
CA TYR A 8 10.30 -44.28 -28.82
C TYR A 8 11.30 -43.81 -29.87
N ALA A 9 11.42 -42.46 -30.03
CA ALA A 9 12.50 -41.85 -30.77
C ALA A 9 13.63 -41.47 -29.79
N PHE A 10 14.73 -42.18 -29.88
CA PHE A 10 15.99 -41.87 -29.20
C PHE A 10 16.70 -40.77 -30.01
N VAL A 11 16.91 -39.62 -29.44
CA VAL A 11 17.80 -38.58 -30.01
C VAL A 11 19.15 -38.68 -29.29
N SER A 12 20.14 -39.25 -29.99
CA SER A 12 21.51 -39.27 -29.55
C SER A 12 22.19 -37.92 -29.76
N PHE A 13 22.59 -37.30 -28.68
CA PHE A 13 23.44 -36.09 -28.74
C PHE A 13 24.89 -36.49 -28.67
N THR A 14 25.61 -36.35 -29.79
CA THR A 14 27.04 -36.52 -29.90
C THR A 14 27.77 -35.29 -29.36
N PHE A 15 28.55 -35.50 -28.30
CA PHE A 15 29.51 -34.51 -27.80
C PHE A 15 30.72 -34.43 -28.73
N LEU A 16 30.93 -33.27 -29.35
CA LEU A 16 32.17 -32.92 -29.98
C LEU A 16 33.02 -32.15 -28.96
N SER A 17 34.03 -32.81 -28.45
CA SER A 17 35.10 -32.20 -27.69
C SER A 17 36.07 -31.48 -28.64
N VAL A 18 36.11 -30.14 -28.55
CA VAL A 18 37.19 -29.33 -29.14
C VAL A 18 38.07 -28.89 -28.00
N SER A 19 39.25 -29.50 -27.98
CA SER A 19 40.41 -29.04 -27.21
C SER A 19 41.13 -27.98 -28.03
N CYS A 20 41.36 -26.79 -27.45
CA CYS A 20 42.51 -25.95 -27.84
C CYS A 20 42.84 -24.91 -26.77
N SER A 21 44.04 -25.11 -26.25
CA SER A 21 45.11 -24.16 -25.94
C SER A 21 44.83 -22.95 -25.04
N GLU A 22 45.58 -23.03 -23.94
CA GLU A 22 45.94 -21.94 -23.04
C GLU A 22 46.35 -20.65 -23.78
N ASN A 23 45.72 -19.54 -23.37
CA ASN A 23 46.39 -18.25 -23.28
C ASN A 23 45.92 -17.58 -21.99
N LEU A 24 46.88 -17.44 -21.10
CA LEU A 24 46.82 -16.55 -19.94
C LEU A 24 46.75 -15.12 -20.47
N ASP A 25 45.64 -14.42 -20.16
CA ASP A 25 45.73 -12.99 -19.90
C ASP A 25 44.41 -12.46 -19.36
N GLU A 26 44.54 -11.66 -18.29
CA GLU A 26 43.62 -10.70 -17.70
C GLU A 26 42.31 -11.23 -17.07
N LYS A 27 42.45 -11.41 -15.79
CA LYS A 27 41.39 -11.54 -14.80
C LYS A 27 40.59 -10.24 -14.71
N SER A 28 39.68 -10.02 -15.66
CA SER A 28 38.60 -9.08 -15.50
C SER A 28 37.63 -9.67 -14.50
N THR A 29 37.68 -9.18 -13.27
CA THR A 29 36.71 -9.50 -12.24
C THR A 29 35.45 -8.71 -12.57
N GLU A 30 34.63 -9.18 -13.51
CA GLU A 30 33.27 -8.73 -13.65
C GLU A 30 32.53 -9.19 -12.40
N ASN A 31 32.32 -8.26 -11.48
CA ASN A 31 31.34 -8.44 -10.43
C ASN A 31 29.99 -8.69 -11.12
N PRO A 32 29.28 -9.77 -10.79
CA PRO A 32 27.91 -9.94 -11.27
C PRO A 32 27.11 -8.76 -10.74
N VAL A 33 26.70 -7.86 -11.64
CA VAL A 33 25.71 -6.83 -11.33
C VAL A 33 24.44 -7.59 -10.97
N THR A 34 24.21 -7.76 -9.67
CA THR A 34 22.94 -8.26 -9.19
C THR A 34 21.92 -7.17 -9.52
N GLU A 35 21.20 -7.33 -10.61
CA GLU A 35 20.01 -6.51 -10.88
C GLU A 35 19.08 -6.67 -9.68
N VAL A 36 19.06 -5.65 -8.83
CA VAL A 36 18.04 -5.53 -7.80
C VAL A 36 16.74 -5.25 -8.54
N LEU A 37 15.92 -6.29 -8.71
CA LEU A 37 14.55 -6.14 -9.19
C LEU A 37 13.82 -5.22 -8.21
N VAL A 38 13.74 -3.94 -8.57
CA VAL A 38 12.93 -2.97 -7.82
C VAL A 38 11.47 -3.40 -8.03
N ALA A 39 10.84 -3.88 -6.97
CA ALA A 39 9.44 -4.25 -7.03
C ALA A 39 8.60 -3.02 -7.42
N ASP A 40 7.69 -3.18 -8.38
CA ASP A 40 6.74 -2.14 -8.75
C ASP A 40 5.86 -1.77 -7.54
N PRO A 41 5.95 -0.54 -7.03
CA PRO A 41 5.17 -0.13 -5.86
C PRO A 41 3.65 -0.16 -6.11
N LEU A 42 3.20 -0.14 -7.36
CA LEU A 42 1.79 -0.20 -7.75
C LEU A 42 1.30 -1.62 -8.04
N HIS A 43 2.15 -2.63 -7.86
CA HIS A 43 1.74 -4.02 -8.08
C HIS A 43 0.52 -4.38 -7.20
N GLY A 44 -0.53 -4.91 -7.85
CA GLY A 44 -1.80 -5.27 -7.19
C GLY A 44 -2.72 -4.08 -6.86
N LEU A 45 -2.37 -2.88 -7.34
CA LEU A 45 -3.23 -1.70 -7.27
C LEU A 45 -3.75 -1.34 -8.66
N ARG A 46 -4.94 -0.75 -8.73
CA ARG A 46 -5.52 -0.18 -9.96
C ARG A 46 -5.89 1.28 -9.76
N ALA A 47 -5.80 2.05 -10.83
CA ALA A 47 -6.22 3.44 -10.84
C ALA A 47 -7.77 3.55 -10.84
N VAL A 48 -8.29 4.51 -10.09
CA VAL A 48 -9.69 4.93 -10.05
C VAL A 48 -9.75 6.42 -10.21
N ASN A 49 -10.57 6.87 -11.14
CA ASN A 49 -10.81 8.29 -11.38
C ASN A 49 -11.95 8.79 -10.47
N LEU A 50 -11.77 9.97 -9.86
CA LEU A 50 -12.73 10.59 -8.95
C LEU A 50 -13.49 11.77 -9.58
N ASN A 51 -13.37 12.02 -10.89
CA ASN A 51 -14.02 13.15 -11.57
C ASN A 51 -15.55 13.14 -11.43
N GLU A 52 -16.17 11.96 -11.40
CA GLU A 52 -17.62 11.84 -11.18
C GLU A 52 -18.04 12.28 -9.76
N HIS A 53 -17.07 12.44 -8.86
CA HIS A 53 -17.25 12.89 -7.49
C HIS A 53 -16.70 14.29 -7.26
N GLU A 54 -16.60 15.11 -8.33
CA GLU A 54 -16.14 16.50 -8.28
C GLU A 54 -14.69 16.68 -7.80
N LEU A 55 -13.86 15.66 -7.95
CA LEU A 55 -12.43 15.70 -7.64
C LEU A 55 -11.61 15.20 -8.84
N ASP A 56 -10.96 16.13 -9.54
CA ASP A 56 -10.17 15.83 -10.75
C ASP A 56 -8.81 15.22 -10.44
N ILE A 57 -8.85 14.00 -9.90
CA ILE A 57 -7.66 13.18 -9.61
C ILE A 57 -7.91 11.71 -9.90
N GLN A 58 -6.81 10.97 -10.04
CA GLN A 58 -6.81 9.51 -9.98
C GLN A 58 -6.10 9.03 -8.74
N ILE A 59 -6.65 8.02 -8.10
CA ILE A 59 -6.05 7.35 -6.95
C ILE A 59 -5.84 5.88 -7.24
N TYR A 60 -4.96 5.22 -6.50
CA TYR A 60 -4.75 3.78 -6.61
C TYR A 60 -5.38 3.05 -5.42
N ILE A 61 -6.16 2.01 -5.73
CA ILE A 61 -6.81 1.14 -4.76
C ILE A 61 -6.44 -0.32 -5.04
N PRO A 62 -6.58 -1.26 -4.07
CA PRO A 62 -6.40 -2.67 -4.33
C PRO A 62 -7.20 -3.16 -5.54
N GLU A 63 -6.54 -3.84 -6.46
CA GLU A 63 -7.16 -4.35 -7.69
C GLU A 63 -8.15 -5.47 -7.37
N LYS A 64 -7.78 -6.36 -6.46
CA LYS A 64 -8.54 -7.54 -6.11
C LYS A 64 -8.75 -7.61 -4.62
N TYR A 65 -9.89 -8.10 -4.26
CA TYR A 65 -10.25 -8.42 -2.91
C TYR A 65 -10.77 -9.85 -2.85
N PHE A 66 -10.28 -10.64 -1.88
CA PHE A 66 -10.82 -11.97 -1.63
C PHE A 66 -11.95 -11.85 -0.61
N ASP A 67 -13.14 -12.31 -0.99
CA ASP A 67 -14.17 -12.57 -0.01
C ASP A 67 -13.82 -13.90 0.66
N ASP A 68 -13.62 -13.87 1.99
CA ASP A 68 -13.27 -15.07 2.77
C ASP A 68 -14.35 -16.17 2.69
N GLU A 69 -15.57 -15.83 2.26
CA GLU A 69 -16.68 -16.77 2.15
C GLU A 69 -16.62 -17.61 0.86
N ASP A 70 -16.25 -16.95 -0.24
CA ASP A 70 -16.25 -17.61 -1.56
C ASP A 70 -14.86 -18.00 -2.06
N GLY A 71 -13.79 -17.40 -1.51
CA GLY A 71 -12.40 -17.63 -1.93
C GLY A 71 -12.05 -17.16 -3.35
N TYR A 72 -12.98 -16.49 -4.06
CA TYR A 72 -12.75 -15.99 -5.41
C TYR A 72 -12.33 -14.52 -5.42
N PRO A 73 -11.28 -14.18 -6.20
CA PRO A 73 -10.90 -12.78 -6.37
C PRO A 73 -11.99 -12.02 -7.13
N ARG A 74 -12.49 -10.95 -6.53
CA ARG A 74 -13.46 -10.06 -7.16
C ARG A 74 -12.81 -8.71 -7.43
N PHE A 75 -13.14 -8.09 -8.57
CA PHE A 75 -12.84 -6.68 -8.81
C PHE A 75 -13.84 -5.85 -8.05
N ILE A 76 -13.35 -5.07 -7.08
CA ILE A 76 -14.22 -4.29 -6.23
C ILE A 76 -14.38 -2.89 -6.82
N GLN A 77 -15.61 -2.44 -6.94
CA GLN A 77 -15.88 -1.03 -7.17
C GLN A 77 -15.85 -0.30 -5.82
N PRO A 78 -15.08 0.79 -5.70
CA PRO A 78 -15.08 1.59 -4.49
C PRO A 78 -16.43 2.28 -4.32
N ILE A 79 -16.84 2.45 -3.08
CA ILE A 79 -17.95 3.34 -2.72
C ILE A 79 -17.29 4.67 -2.35
N VAL A 80 -17.62 5.72 -3.09
CA VAL A 80 -17.13 7.07 -2.85
C VAL A 80 -18.29 7.90 -2.30
N THR A 81 -18.09 8.48 -1.13
CA THR A 81 -19.01 9.43 -0.53
C THR A 81 -18.36 10.80 -0.51
N HIS A 82 -19.04 11.80 -1.05
CA HIS A 82 -18.57 13.18 -1.07
C HIS A 82 -19.42 14.05 -0.14
N ASN A 83 -18.79 14.73 0.79
CA ASN A 83 -19.41 15.75 1.62
C ASN A 83 -19.01 17.14 1.12
N LEU A 84 -19.86 17.74 0.30
CA LEU A 84 -19.61 19.06 -0.32
C LEU A 84 -19.34 20.16 0.71
N GLY A 85 -20.04 20.10 1.88
CA GLY A 85 -19.89 21.13 2.93
C GLY A 85 -18.53 21.10 3.62
N GLU A 86 -17.82 19.97 3.55
CA GLU A 86 -16.52 19.76 4.21
C GLU A 86 -15.37 19.61 3.22
N ALA A 87 -15.63 19.67 1.90
CA ALA A 87 -14.67 19.36 0.84
C ALA A 87 -13.90 18.04 1.15
N LYS A 88 -14.68 17.00 1.46
CA LYS A 88 -14.20 15.72 1.97
C LYS A 88 -14.77 14.57 1.18
N TRP A 89 -13.91 13.64 0.79
CA TRP A 89 -14.25 12.40 0.11
C TRP A 89 -13.85 11.20 0.98
N GLU A 90 -14.77 10.28 1.15
CA GLU A 90 -14.52 9.01 1.83
C GLU A 90 -14.65 7.88 0.83
N ILE A 91 -13.59 7.07 0.70
CA ILE A 91 -13.51 5.98 -0.25
C ILE A 91 -13.38 4.68 0.52
N THR A 92 -14.36 3.80 0.37
CA THR A 92 -14.41 2.50 1.02
C THR A 92 -14.48 1.39 0.00
N LEU A 93 -13.94 0.23 0.36
CA LEU A 93 -14.09 -0.99 -0.42
C LEU A 93 -15.17 -1.86 0.25
N PRO A 94 -16.20 -2.32 -0.49
CA PRO A 94 -17.23 -3.19 0.05
C PRO A 94 -16.67 -4.55 0.48
N GLY A 95 -17.38 -5.22 1.40
CA GLY A 95 -16.97 -6.50 1.94
C GLY A 95 -16.32 -6.40 3.32
N LYS A 96 -15.53 -7.41 3.69
CA LYS A 96 -14.85 -7.48 5.01
C LYS A 96 -13.58 -6.62 5.08
N SER A 97 -13.21 -5.96 3.99
CA SER A 97 -12.06 -5.06 3.95
C SER A 97 -12.25 -3.89 4.91
N ARG A 98 -11.25 -3.66 5.75
CA ARG A 98 -11.17 -2.46 6.56
C ARG A 98 -10.53 -1.29 5.82
N TRP A 99 -10.38 -1.38 4.49
CA TRP A 99 -9.80 -0.32 3.69
C TRP A 99 -10.75 0.89 3.65
N HIS A 100 -10.30 2.04 4.13
CA HIS A 100 -11.08 3.28 4.19
C HIS A 100 -10.14 4.48 4.11
N LEU A 101 -10.07 5.07 2.94
CA LEU A 101 -9.30 6.27 2.64
C LEU A 101 -10.19 7.50 2.77
N VAL A 102 -9.67 8.52 3.41
CA VAL A 102 -10.30 9.86 3.47
C VAL A 102 -9.39 10.82 2.73
N ILE A 103 -9.98 11.66 1.88
CA ILE A 103 -9.32 12.76 1.18
C ILE A 103 -10.01 14.05 1.62
N GLU A 104 -9.23 15.03 2.04
CA GLU A 104 -9.72 16.36 2.42
C GLU A 104 -8.98 17.41 1.61
N GLU A 105 -9.72 18.37 1.05
CA GLU A 105 -9.12 19.53 0.42
C GLU A 105 -8.83 20.58 1.48
N ASN A 106 -7.61 21.09 1.50
CA ASN A 106 -7.20 22.16 2.39
C ASN A 106 -7.20 23.48 1.63
N VAL A 107 -7.84 24.49 2.20
CA VAL A 107 -7.90 25.84 1.62
C VAL A 107 -6.50 26.48 1.58
N ASP A 108 -5.62 26.06 2.49
CA ASP A 108 -4.31 26.65 2.67
C ASP A 108 -3.23 25.54 2.71
N ASP A 109 -2.06 25.88 2.16
CA ASP A 109 -0.90 25.01 2.03
C ASP A 109 0.06 25.16 3.23
N SER A 110 -0.30 25.96 4.25
CA SER A 110 0.60 26.36 5.33
C SER A 110 0.83 25.24 6.36
N THR A 111 -0.11 24.31 6.51
CA THR A 111 -0.02 23.22 7.50
C THR A 111 0.97 22.14 7.05
N THR A 112 1.99 21.91 7.87
CA THR A 112 3.01 20.87 7.62
C THR A 112 2.64 19.54 8.26
N ILE A 113 3.36 18.47 7.92
CA ILE A 113 3.25 17.17 8.62
C ILE A 113 3.58 17.32 10.11
N LYS A 114 4.49 18.23 10.45
CA LYS A 114 4.84 18.49 11.84
C LYS A 114 3.66 19.11 12.60
N ASP A 115 2.97 20.08 12.01
CA ASP A 115 1.79 20.70 12.63
C ASP A 115 0.67 19.69 12.87
N GLU A 116 0.47 18.77 11.91
CA GLU A 116 -0.49 17.66 12.08
C GLU A 116 -0.08 16.71 13.22
N LEU A 117 1.21 16.43 13.33
CA LEU A 117 1.72 15.59 14.43
C LEU A 117 1.54 16.28 15.78
N ASP A 118 1.81 17.59 15.85
CA ASP A 118 1.63 18.37 17.07
C ASP A 118 0.14 18.45 17.44
N ARG A 119 -0.75 18.59 16.44
CA ARG A 119 -2.20 18.51 16.63
C ARG A 119 -2.64 17.12 17.17
N LEU A 120 -2.14 16.02 16.59
CA LEU A 120 -2.43 14.68 17.09
C LEU A 120 -2.01 14.51 18.54
N LYS A 121 -0.81 14.96 18.89
CA LYS A 121 -0.25 14.87 20.25
C LYS A 121 -0.96 15.74 21.28
N SER A 122 -1.73 16.74 20.83
CA SER A 122 -2.51 17.60 21.74
C SER A 122 -3.73 16.89 22.34
N PHE A 123 -4.08 15.69 21.86
CA PHE A 123 -5.18 14.89 22.39
C PHE A 123 -4.67 13.90 23.47
N ASP A 124 -4.87 14.21 24.71
CA ASP A 124 -4.37 13.44 25.87
C ASP A 124 -4.99 12.03 26.00
N PHE A 125 -6.10 11.79 25.32
CA PHE A 125 -6.78 10.48 25.33
C PHE A 125 -6.05 9.37 24.60
N PHE A 126 -5.09 9.74 23.71
CA PHE A 126 -4.38 8.77 22.90
C PHE A 126 -2.87 8.96 22.99
N SER A 127 -2.17 7.85 23.01
CA SER A 127 -0.73 7.80 22.77
C SER A 127 -0.45 7.52 21.30
N TYR A 128 0.45 8.29 20.69
CA TYR A 128 0.85 8.16 19.31
C TYR A 128 2.32 7.76 19.21
N ASN A 129 2.60 6.67 18.55
CA ASN A 129 3.97 6.25 18.26
C ASN A 129 4.24 6.39 16.76
N ILE A 130 5.26 7.15 16.39
CA ILE A 130 5.63 7.42 15.00
C ILE A 130 6.40 6.23 14.47
N VAL A 131 5.94 5.66 13.37
CA VAL A 131 6.55 4.53 12.67
C VAL A 131 7.42 5.01 11.51
N GLU A 132 6.91 5.97 10.72
CA GLU A 132 7.59 6.56 9.58
C GLU A 132 7.15 8.02 9.43
N GLN A 133 8.09 8.90 9.13
CA GLN A 133 7.81 10.31 8.87
C GLN A 133 8.69 10.82 7.74
N THR A 134 8.06 11.55 6.81
CA THR A 134 8.72 12.34 5.75
C THR A 134 8.17 13.76 5.77
N ASP A 135 8.65 14.61 4.89
CA ASP A 135 8.13 15.99 4.76
C ASP A 135 6.66 16.02 4.31
N SER A 136 6.18 14.98 3.63
CA SER A 136 4.83 14.93 3.07
C SER A 136 3.97 13.79 3.62
N SER A 137 4.50 12.91 4.46
CA SER A 137 3.74 11.77 4.98
C SER A 137 4.14 11.37 6.39
N LEU A 138 3.18 10.80 7.11
CA LEU A 138 3.30 10.29 8.46
C LEU A 138 2.60 8.93 8.55
N VAL A 139 3.29 7.92 9.10
CA VAL A 139 2.70 6.67 9.54
C VAL A 139 2.87 6.55 11.03
N TYR A 140 1.80 6.26 11.74
CA TYR A 140 1.81 6.19 13.19
C TYR A 140 0.88 5.10 13.71
N THR A 141 1.12 4.68 14.93
CA THR A 141 0.17 3.85 15.69
C THR A 141 -0.53 4.70 16.74
N LYS A 142 -1.79 4.37 16.98
CA LYS A 142 -2.66 5.03 17.95
C LYS A 142 -3.11 4.00 18.97
N SER A 143 -2.98 4.32 20.25
CA SER A 143 -3.49 3.52 21.38
C SER A 143 -4.17 4.43 22.41
N LEU A 144 -5.16 3.92 23.12
CA LEU A 144 -5.77 4.66 24.22
C LEU A 144 -4.72 4.87 25.33
N ASN A 145 -4.67 6.08 25.85
CA ASN A 145 -3.85 6.41 26.99
C ASN A 145 -4.58 5.98 28.28
N VAL A 146 -4.23 4.80 28.78
CA VAL A 146 -4.95 4.18 29.89
C VAL A 146 -4.10 4.30 31.14
N GLU A 147 -4.10 5.44 31.80
CA GLU A 147 -3.40 5.60 33.08
C GLU A 147 -4.02 4.84 34.25
N ASN A 148 -5.27 4.37 34.15
CA ASN A 148 -6.02 3.82 35.30
C ASN A 148 -6.98 2.68 35.00
N THR A 149 -6.72 1.78 34.05
CA THR A 149 -7.61 0.64 33.80
C THR A 149 -7.05 -0.68 34.31
N THR A 150 -7.95 -1.41 35.00
CA THR A 150 -7.75 -2.76 35.51
C THR A 150 -7.40 -3.77 34.40
N LEU A 151 -6.73 -4.83 34.76
CA LEU A 151 -6.04 -5.85 33.94
C LEU A 151 -6.73 -6.36 32.65
N ASP A 152 -8.02 -6.23 32.51
CA ASP A 152 -8.76 -6.73 31.34
C ASP A 152 -8.54 -5.91 30.07
N SER A 153 -8.00 -4.70 30.19
CA SER A 153 -7.65 -3.83 29.06
C SER A 153 -6.29 -4.11 28.44
N LEU A 154 -5.46 -4.96 29.05
CA LEU A 154 -4.13 -5.31 28.56
C LEU A 154 -4.15 -6.08 27.23
N GLU A 155 -5.23 -6.78 26.90
CA GLU A 155 -5.37 -7.43 25.58
C GLU A 155 -5.64 -6.41 24.46
N MET A 156 -6.34 -5.33 24.73
CA MET A 156 -6.57 -4.25 23.74
C MET A 156 -5.29 -3.47 23.44
N VAL A 157 -4.37 -3.36 24.38
CA VAL A 157 -3.09 -2.65 24.19
C VAL A 157 -2.11 -3.42 23.29
N LYS A 158 -2.27 -4.73 23.11
CA LYS A 158 -1.36 -5.55 22.29
C LYS A 158 -1.54 -5.37 20.78
N ASN A 159 -2.64 -4.84 20.30
CA ASN A 159 -2.85 -4.61 18.88
C ASN A 159 -2.58 -3.14 18.54
N ALA A 160 -1.37 -2.85 18.10
CA ALA A 160 -1.06 -1.55 17.54
C ALA A 160 -1.83 -1.37 16.23
N TYR A 161 -2.74 -0.41 16.21
CA TYR A 161 -3.48 -0.01 15.01
C TYR A 161 -2.71 1.10 14.29
N TYR A 162 -2.55 0.90 12.99
CA TYR A 162 -1.79 1.79 12.14
C TYR A 162 -2.69 2.81 11.48
N HIS A 163 -2.17 4.01 11.34
CA HIS A 163 -2.78 5.12 10.63
C HIS A 163 -1.74 5.82 9.76
N PHE A 164 -2.21 6.57 8.78
CA PHE A 164 -1.33 7.43 8.00
C PHE A 164 -2.00 8.77 7.68
N LEU A 165 -1.15 9.72 7.32
CA LEU A 165 -1.48 10.99 6.75
C LEU A 165 -0.47 11.29 5.64
N CYS A 166 -0.93 11.79 4.49
CA CYS A 166 -0.08 12.17 3.37
C CYS A 166 -0.63 13.45 2.73
N LYS A 167 0.21 14.47 2.59
CA LYS A 167 -0.15 15.73 1.95
C LYS A 167 0.39 15.78 0.53
N ARG A 168 -0.43 16.17 -0.41
CA ARG A 168 -0.10 16.28 -1.83
C ARG A 168 -0.77 17.49 -2.46
N LYS A 169 -0.08 18.09 -3.42
CA LYS A 169 -0.67 19.08 -4.34
C LYS A 169 -0.86 18.40 -5.69
N ILE A 170 -2.10 18.29 -6.15
CA ILE A 170 -2.47 17.60 -7.40
C ILE A 170 -3.47 18.48 -8.14
N ASN A 171 -3.22 18.78 -9.40
CA ASN A 171 -4.10 19.59 -10.27
C ASN A 171 -4.56 20.93 -9.64
N GLY A 172 -3.72 21.52 -8.78
CA GLY A 172 -4.02 22.77 -8.07
C GLY A 172 -4.68 22.60 -6.71
N PHE A 173 -5.19 21.41 -6.39
CA PHE A 173 -5.77 21.10 -5.08
C PHE A 173 -4.69 20.78 -4.05
N ASN A 174 -4.81 21.32 -2.86
CA ASN A 174 -4.01 20.93 -1.71
C ASN A 174 -4.75 19.84 -0.95
N LEU A 175 -4.32 18.61 -1.08
CA LEU A 175 -5.04 17.44 -0.59
C LEU A 175 -4.32 16.77 0.58
N THR A 176 -5.10 16.41 1.60
CA THR A 176 -4.68 15.52 2.67
C THR A 176 -5.36 14.18 2.53
N PHE A 177 -4.55 13.15 2.31
CA PHE A 177 -4.97 11.76 2.30
C PHE A 177 -4.72 11.17 3.68
N LYS A 178 -5.70 10.49 4.26
CA LYS A 178 -5.56 9.86 5.58
C LYS A 178 -6.40 8.59 5.70
N SER A 179 -6.03 7.71 6.59
CA SER A 179 -6.90 6.62 7.02
C SER A 179 -8.03 7.15 7.89
N ALA A 180 -9.22 6.54 7.83
CA ALA A 180 -10.35 6.95 8.66
C ALA A 180 -10.00 6.83 10.16
N GLU A 181 -10.27 7.87 10.94
CA GLU A 181 -9.83 8.01 12.33
C GLU A 181 -10.48 7.02 13.31
N MET A 182 -11.71 6.61 13.01
CA MET A 182 -12.53 5.75 13.88
C MET A 182 -12.42 4.26 13.53
N LYS A 183 -11.43 3.88 12.72
CA LYS A 183 -11.21 2.49 12.31
C LYS A 183 -9.81 2.05 12.67
N ASP A 184 -9.70 0.75 12.90
CA ASP A 184 -8.44 0.09 13.22
C ASP A 184 -7.88 -0.58 11.96
N PHE A 185 -6.65 -0.27 11.60
CA PHE A 185 -6.01 -0.80 10.41
C PHE A 185 -4.77 -1.62 10.74
N ARG A 186 -4.55 -2.66 9.96
CA ARG A 186 -3.27 -3.38 9.96
C ARG A 186 -2.26 -2.64 9.07
N LYS A 187 -0.97 -2.79 9.37
CA LYS A 187 0.10 -2.13 8.61
C LYS A 187 0.01 -2.35 7.10
N PRO A 188 -0.20 -3.58 6.56
CA PRO A 188 -0.29 -3.77 5.11
C PRO A 188 -1.43 -2.97 4.45
N THR A 189 -2.57 -2.80 5.14
CA THR A 189 -3.68 -2.00 4.64
C THR A 189 -3.32 -0.51 4.59
N VAL A 190 -2.62 -0.03 5.62
CA VAL A 190 -2.13 1.36 5.66
C VAL A 190 -1.08 1.60 4.58
N ASP A 191 -0.15 0.65 4.38
CA ASP A 191 0.87 0.74 3.34
C ASP A 191 0.25 0.82 1.93
N GLN A 192 -0.81 0.05 1.66
CA GLN A 192 -1.56 0.12 0.40
C GLN A 192 -2.24 1.48 0.21
N MET A 193 -2.93 1.99 1.24
CA MET A 193 -3.59 3.30 1.18
C MET A 193 -2.58 4.42 0.99
N LEU A 194 -1.47 4.39 1.72
CA LEU A 194 -0.39 5.37 1.61
C LEU A 194 0.28 5.33 0.22
N THR A 195 0.51 4.13 -0.32
CA THR A 195 1.02 3.98 -1.69
C THR A 195 0.03 4.59 -2.69
N GLY A 196 -1.26 4.26 -2.57
CA GLY A 196 -2.30 4.87 -3.40
C GLY A 196 -2.32 6.39 -3.33
N ALA A 197 -2.13 6.97 -2.16
CA ALA A 197 -2.04 8.41 -1.95
C ALA A 197 -0.76 9.01 -2.54
N LYS A 198 0.40 8.37 -2.33
CA LYS A 198 1.71 8.84 -2.85
C LYS A 198 1.75 8.89 -4.38
N PHE A 199 1.06 7.99 -5.05
CA PHE A 199 1.02 7.89 -6.51
C PHE A 199 -0.25 8.47 -7.15
N ALA A 200 -1.15 9.09 -6.39
CA ALA A 200 -2.29 9.82 -6.91
C ALA A 200 -1.86 10.95 -7.86
N PHE A 201 -2.63 11.26 -8.93
CA PHE A 201 -2.29 12.26 -9.96
C PHE A 201 -3.52 12.83 -10.64
#